data_2a7d5774a2f64023d4acfb0968657517
#
_entry.id   2a7d5774a2f64023d4acfb0968657517
#
_cell.length_a   1.000
_cell.length_b   1.000
_cell.length_c   1.000
_cell.angle_alpha   90.00
_cell.angle_beta   90.00
_cell.angle_gamma   90.00
#
_symmetry.space_group_name_H-M   'P 1'
#
loop_
_entity.id
_entity.type
_entity.pdbx_description
1 polymer ?
#
loop_
_entity_poly.entity_id
_entity_poly.type
_entity_poly.pdbx_seq_one_letter_code
_entity_poly.pdbx_strand_id
1 'polypeptide(L)'
;MSRPLPTESALLRGHAGNIDVLIDAPATVKGIALVCHPHPLFGGANTNKVAHTLARSYRDLGFAVIRPNFRGVGQSEGEHDHGEGETEDMLSVISWAESRWGALPLALGGFSFGGYVQVRVANRLAEGIAPPRQLILVGMAAGDTTGSGRSYDTPALPKNIPALVIHGVDDDTVALANVPDRPRPQAQPTI
;
A
#
# COMPACT_ATOMS: atom_id res chain seq x y z
N MET A 1 25.08 9.88 -9.83
CA MET A 1 23.94 9.08 -9.28
C MET A 1 24.52 7.77 -8.76
N SER A 2 24.41 7.48 -7.46
CA SER A 2 24.86 6.21 -6.89
C SER A 2 24.00 5.06 -7.43
N ARG A 3 24.66 3.94 -7.79
CA ARG A 3 23.96 2.73 -8.24
C ARG A 3 22.97 2.28 -7.14
N PRO A 4 21.68 1.99 -7.46
CA PRO A 4 20.76 1.47 -6.47
C PRO A 4 21.32 0.19 -5.85
N LEU A 5 21.16 0.05 -4.53
CA LEU A 5 21.47 -1.19 -3.85
C LEU A 5 20.54 -2.32 -4.38
N PRO A 6 21.00 -3.58 -4.38
CA PRO A 6 20.15 -4.70 -4.78
C PRO A 6 18.95 -4.82 -3.84
N THR A 7 17.83 -5.30 -4.37
CA THR A 7 16.65 -5.64 -3.57
C THR A 7 17.01 -6.73 -2.56
N GLU A 8 16.71 -6.47 -1.30
CA GLU A 8 16.85 -7.42 -0.19
C GLU A 8 15.55 -8.22 -0.05
N SER A 9 15.63 -9.52 0.22
CA SER A 9 14.50 -10.36 0.61
C SER A 9 14.64 -10.74 2.07
N ALA A 10 13.55 -10.64 2.84
CA ALA A 10 13.53 -10.97 4.26
C ALA A 10 12.19 -11.59 4.67
N LEU A 11 12.22 -12.34 5.79
CA LEU A 11 11.02 -12.80 6.49
C LEU A 11 10.91 -12.02 7.81
N LEU A 12 9.83 -11.28 7.96
CA LEU A 12 9.53 -10.51 9.15
C LEU A 12 8.50 -11.24 10.01
N ARG A 13 8.52 -11.01 11.31
CA ARG A 13 7.53 -11.60 12.21
C ARG A 13 6.25 -10.76 12.22
N GLY A 14 5.13 -11.37 11.83
CA GLY A 14 3.77 -10.80 11.91
C GLY A 14 2.88 -11.58 12.89
N HIS A 15 1.60 -11.21 12.93
CA HIS A 15 0.62 -11.83 13.81
C HIS A 15 0.29 -13.28 13.42
N ALA A 16 0.18 -13.56 12.12
CA ALA A 16 -0.16 -14.90 11.61
C ALA A 16 1.07 -15.78 11.33
N GLY A 17 2.26 -15.29 11.59
CA GLY A 17 3.52 -15.97 11.30
C GLY A 17 4.49 -15.08 10.56
N ASN A 18 5.29 -15.65 9.65
CA ASN A 18 6.25 -14.88 8.87
C ASN A 18 5.56 -14.05 7.77
N ILE A 19 6.09 -12.88 7.48
CA ILE A 19 5.70 -12.00 6.37
C ILE A 19 6.90 -11.91 5.42
N ASP A 20 6.73 -12.39 4.20
CA ASP A 20 7.72 -12.32 3.12
C ASP A 20 7.76 -10.91 2.54
N VAL A 21 8.90 -10.25 2.56
CA VAL A 21 9.06 -8.88 2.10
C VAL A 21 10.22 -8.71 1.12
N LEU A 22 10.03 -7.82 0.16
CA LEU A 22 11.09 -7.26 -0.67
C LEU A 22 11.39 -5.84 -0.21
N ILE A 23 12.68 -5.51 -0.07
CA ILE A 23 13.13 -4.23 0.45
C ILE A 23 14.06 -3.57 -0.57
N ASP A 24 13.70 -2.37 -1.00
CA ASP A 24 14.51 -1.53 -1.88
C ASP A 24 14.92 -0.28 -1.10
N ALA A 25 16.13 -0.25 -0.54
CA ALA A 25 16.61 0.88 0.25
C ALA A 25 17.77 1.60 -0.44
N PRO A 26 17.78 2.95 -0.48
CA PRO A 26 18.94 3.72 -0.90
C PRO A 26 20.04 3.72 0.19
N ALA A 27 21.25 4.12 -0.16
CA ALA A 27 22.35 4.22 0.79
C ALA A 27 22.07 5.20 1.95
N THR A 28 21.27 6.25 1.68
CA THR A 28 20.80 7.19 2.69
C THR A 28 19.29 7.23 2.66
N VAL A 29 18.65 6.80 3.74
CA VAL A 29 17.20 6.70 3.85
C VAL A 29 16.62 8.00 4.40
N LYS A 30 15.70 8.62 3.67
CA LYS A 30 15.00 9.87 4.04
C LYS A 30 13.59 9.66 4.55
N GLY A 31 13.02 8.49 4.33
CA GLY A 31 11.67 8.11 4.71
C GLY A 31 11.44 6.61 4.50
N ILE A 32 10.32 6.13 4.96
CA ILE A 32 9.86 4.74 4.82
C ILE A 32 8.63 4.73 3.91
N ALA A 33 8.57 3.82 2.95
CA ALA A 33 7.37 3.61 2.14
C ALA A 33 6.94 2.14 2.21
N LEU A 34 5.67 1.90 2.52
CA LEU A 34 5.05 0.59 2.49
C LEU A 34 4.16 0.49 1.25
N VAL A 35 4.44 -0.45 0.36
CA VAL A 35 3.71 -0.59 -0.91
C VAL A 35 3.09 -1.97 -1.03
N CYS A 36 1.75 -2.00 -1.07
CA CYS A 36 0.94 -3.23 -1.09
C CYS A 36 0.46 -3.60 -2.49
N HIS A 37 0.52 -4.90 -2.78
CA HIS A 37 0.12 -5.52 -4.04
C HIS A 37 -1.41 -5.75 -4.13
N PRO A 38 -1.96 -6.10 -5.33
CA PRO A 38 -3.38 -6.37 -5.49
C PRO A 38 -3.78 -7.69 -4.81
N HIS A 39 -5.03 -8.10 -5.04
CA HIS A 39 -5.67 -9.19 -4.32
C HIS A 39 -4.88 -10.51 -4.35
N PRO A 40 -4.57 -11.10 -3.18
CA PRO A 40 -3.74 -12.31 -3.06
C PRO A 40 -4.34 -13.52 -3.79
N LEU A 41 -5.64 -13.75 -3.68
CA LEU A 41 -6.32 -14.89 -4.30
C LEU A 41 -6.45 -14.79 -5.84
N PHE A 42 -6.00 -13.67 -6.46
CA PHE A 42 -6.00 -13.45 -7.91
C PHE A 42 -4.59 -13.26 -8.46
N GLY A 43 -3.62 -13.92 -7.86
CA GLY A 43 -2.24 -13.87 -8.30
C GLY A 43 -1.50 -12.57 -7.94
N GLY A 44 -2.06 -11.77 -7.01
CA GLY A 44 -1.37 -10.62 -6.46
C GLY A 44 -0.14 -11.05 -5.66
N ALA A 45 0.99 -10.36 -5.87
CA ALA A 45 2.24 -10.58 -5.14
C ALA A 45 3.08 -9.30 -5.13
N ASN A 46 4.07 -9.24 -4.24
CA ASN A 46 4.98 -8.10 -4.08
C ASN A 46 5.83 -7.77 -5.34
N THR A 47 5.82 -8.66 -6.33
CA THR A 47 6.43 -8.50 -7.66
C THR A 47 5.48 -7.88 -8.69
N ASN A 48 4.22 -7.57 -8.33
CA ASN A 48 3.24 -6.95 -9.22
C ASN A 48 3.80 -5.67 -9.86
N LYS A 49 3.54 -5.47 -11.16
CA LYS A 49 4.11 -4.36 -11.94
C LYS A 49 3.73 -2.97 -11.40
N VAL A 50 2.49 -2.78 -10.95
CA VAL A 50 2.02 -1.49 -10.41
C VAL A 50 2.69 -1.23 -9.06
N ALA A 51 2.70 -2.22 -8.16
CA ALA A 51 3.39 -2.13 -6.88
C ALA A 51 4.89 -1.85 -7.07
N HIS A 52 5.54 -2.52 -8.03
CA HIS A 52 6.95 -2.27 -8.36
C HIS A 52 7.18 -0.86 -8.91
N THR A 53 6.26 -0.31 -9.72
CA THR A 53 6.36 1.06 -10.23
C THR A 53 6.26 2.08 -9.11
N LEU A 54 5.29 1.93 -8.20
CA LEU A 54 5.18 2.75 -7.00
C LEU A 54 6.45 2.67 -6.14
N ALA A 55 6.96 1.46 -5.93
CA ALA A 55 8.18 1.24 -5.16
C ALA A 55 9.39 1.97 -5.75
N ARG A 56 9.57 1.89 -7.06
CA ARG A 56 10.65 2.62 -7.75
C ARG A 56 10.51 4.13 -7.56
N SER A 57 9.31 4.68 -7.68
CA SER A 57 9.07 6.10 -7.50
C SER A 57 9.45 6.56 -6.09
N TYR A 58 9.05 5.83 -5.06
CA TYR A 58 9.43 6.16 -3.68
C TYR A 58 10.93 6.00 -3.42
N ARG A 59 11.54 4.93 -3.93
CA ARG A 59 12.99 4.72 -3.82
C ARG A 59 13.78 5.87 -4.46
N ASP A 60 13.36 6.32 -5.63
CA ASP A 60 14.03 7.40 -6.36
C ASP A 60 13.89 8.76 -5.63
N LEU A 61 12.88 8.90 -4.76
CA LEU A 61 12.73 10.01 -3.82
C LEU A 61 13.57 9.85 -2.54
N GLY A 62 14.23 8.73 -2.36
CA GLY A 62 15.10 8.46 -1.21
C GLY A 62 14.44 7.70 -0.07
N PHE A 63 13.30 7.04 -0.30
CA PHE A 63 12.63 6.21 0.70
C PHE A 63 13.21 4.79 0.71
N ALA A 64 13.29 4.18 1.89
CA ALA A 64 13.37 2.73 2.02
C ALA A 64 11.97 2.17 1.75
N VAL A 65 11.85 1.36 0.70
CA VAL A 65 10.56 0.82 0.27
C VAL A 65 10.44 -0.63 0.66
N ILE A 66 9.37 -0.98 1.35
CA ILE A 66 9.03 -2.35 1.71
C ILE A 66 7.80 -2.78 0.90
N ARG A 67 7.92 -3.91 0.22
CA ARG A 67 6.83 -4.56 -0.52
C ARG A 67 6.55 -5.91 0.12
N PRO A 68 5.61 -6.00 1.08
CA PRO A 68 5.22 -7.28 1.66
C PRO A 68 4.38 -8.12 0.71
N ASN A 69 4.45 -9.43 0.84
CA ASN A 69 3.42 -10.34 0.40
C ASN A 69 2.33 -10.42 1.48
N PHE A 70 1.07 -10.35 1.08
CA PHE A 70 -0.04 -10.61 1.98
C PHE A 70 -0.07 -12.07 2.43
N ARG A 71 -0.84 -12.36 3.46
CA ARG A 71 -1.07 -13.70 4.00
C ARG A 71 -1.36 -14.71 2.89
N GLY A 72 -0.73 -15.89 2.95
CA GLY A 72 -0.88 -16.97 1.98
C GLY A 72 -0.18 -16.75 0.63
N VAL A 73 0.63 -15.68 0.47
CA VAL A 73 1.37 -15.40 -0.77
C VAL A 73 2.87 -15.55 -0.53
N GLY A 74 3.57 -16.20 -1.45
CA GLY A 74 5.02 -16.44 -1.34
C GLY A 74 5.35 -17.25 -0.09
N GLN A 75 6.20 -16.69 0.76
CA GLN A 75 6.55 -17.30 2.06
C GLN A 75 5.80 -16.64 3.24
N SER A 76 4.81 -15.79 2.97
CA SER A 76 3.95 -15.24 4.01
C SER A 76 2.98 -16.30 4.53
N GLU A 77 3.00 -16.49 5.84
CA GLU A 77 2.13 -17.44 6.53
C GLU A 77 0.73 -16.84 6.80
N GLY A 78 -0.19 -17.70 7.22
CA GLY A 78 -1.59 -17.35 7.46
C GLY A 78 -2.46 -17.46 6.22
N GLU A 79 -3.74 -17.09 6.38
CA GLU A 79 -4.75 -17.12 5.33
C GLU A 79 -5.32 -15.73 5.09
N HIS A 80 -5.84 -15.50 3.89
CA HIS A 80 -6.52 -14.26 3.53
C HIS A 80 -7.66 -13.95 4.50
N ASP A 81 -7.66 -12.74 5.09
CA ASP A 81 -8.57 -12.31 6.14
C ASP A 81 -9.32 -11.01 5.80
N HIS A 82 -9.71 -10.89 4.54
CA HIS A 82 -10.56 -9.80 4.01
C HIS A 82 -10.09 -8.39 4.37
N GLY A 83 -8.81 -8.21 4.66
CA GLY A 83 -8.18 -6.92 4.98
C GLY A 83 -7.95 -6.69 6.48
N GLU A 84 -8.60 -7.44 7.37
CA GLU A 84 -8.41 -7.28 8.82
C GLU A 84 -6.99 -7.71 9.23
N GLY A 85 -6.69 -8.98 9.04
CA GLY A 85 -5.39 -9.52 9.37
C GLY A 85 -4.27 -8.96 8.51
N GLU A 86 -4.53 -8.65 7.23
CA GLU A 86 -3.57 -7.96 6.38
C GLU A 86 -3.22 -6.57 6.93
N THR A 87 -4.18 -5.87 7.53
CA THR A 87 -3.92 -4.57 8.19
C THR A 87 -2.98 -4.73 9.39
N GLU A 88 -3.20 -5.71 10.25
CA GLU A 88 -2.34 -5.97 11.41
C GLU A 88 -0.91 -6.38 11.00
N ASP A 89 -0.79 -7.17 9.93
CA ASP A 89 0.53 -7.52 9.37
C ASP A 89 1.26 -6.28 8.84
N MET A 90 0.56 -5.37 8.16
CA MET A 90 1.17 -4.13 7.65
C MET A 90 1.63 -3.21 8.79
N LEU A 91 0.89 -3.11 9.89
CA LEU A 91 1.32 -2.38 11.08
C LEU A 91 2.58 -3.01 11.70
N SER A 92 2.68 -4.34 11.70
CA SER A 92 3.89 -5.05 12.16
C SER A 92 5.10 -4.74 11.27
N VAL A 93 4.92 -4.69 9.95
CA VAL A 93 5.98 -4.30 9.00
C VAL A 93 6.43 -2.86 9.22
N ILE A 94 5.50 -1.93 9.48
CA ILE A 94 5.84 -0.53 9.78
C ILE A 94 6.66 -0.44 11.07
N SER A 95 6.23 -1.11 12.13
CA SER A 95 6.96 -1.15 13.40
C SER A 95 8.38 -1.71 13.24
N TRP A 96 8.53 -2.77 12.45
CA TRP A 96 9.85 -3.31 12.11
C TRP A 96 10.70 -2.29 11.33
N ALA A 97 10.12 -1.59 10.36
CA ALA A 97 10.83 -0.60 9.57
C ALA A 97 11.31 0.57 10.42
N GLU A 98 10.48 1.05 11.36
CA GLU A 98 10.86 2.08 12.33
C GLU A 98 11.99 1.62 13.27
N SER A 99 11.98 0.35 13.65
CA SER A 99 13.08 -0.22 14.46
C SER A 99 14.41 -0.26 13.69
N ARG A 100 14.34 -0.42 12.36
CA ARG A 100 15.53 -0.52 11.49
C ARG A 100 16.11 0.84 11.10
N TRP A 101 15.27 1.84 10.81
CA TRP A 101 15.69 3.13 10.25
C TRP A 101 15.34 4.34 11.15
N GLY A 102 14.66 4.11 12.27
CA GLY A 102 14.14 5.17 13.13
C GLY A 102 12.76 5.67 12.66
N ALA A 103 12.16 6.57 13.45
CA ALA A 103 10.87 7.21 13.16
C ALA A 103 11.01 8.25 12.03
N LEU A 104 11.15 7.78 10.80
CA LEU A 104 11.23 8.60 9.60
C LEU A 104 9.84 8.89 9.04
N PRO A 105 9.69 9.91 8.14
CA PRO A 105 8.44 10.15 7.43
C PRO A 105 7.93 8.88 6.74
N LEU A 106 6.68 8.49 7.02
CA LEU A 106 6.03 7.31 6.46
C LEU A 106 5.16 7.68 5.26
N ALA A 107 5.28 6.93 4.17
CA ALA A 107 4.39 6.97 3.02
C ALA A 107 3.73 5.60 2.81
N LEU A 108 2.47 5.60 2.43
CA LEU A 108 1.70 4.39 2.13
C LEU A 108 1.30 4.37 0.66
N GLY A 109 1.44 3.23 0.01
CA GLY A 109 1.04 3.04 -1.38
C GLY A 109 0.36 1.69 -1.59
N GLY A 110 -0.66 1.64 -2.45
CA GLY A 110 -1.34 0.37 -2.71
C GLY A 110 -2.04 0.33 -4.05
N PHE A 111 -2.10 -0.88 -4.62
CA PHE A 111 -2.86 -1.17 -5.83
C PHE A 111 -4.03 -2.11 -5.52
N SER A 112 -5.23 -1.75 -6.00
CA SER A 112 -6.45 -2.54 -5.87
C SER A 112 -6.73 -2.92 -4.41
N PHE A 113 -6.76 -4.19 -4.04
CA PHE A 113 -6.89 -4.67 -2.66
C PHE A 113 -5.80 -4.10 -1.73
N GLY A 114 -4.57 -3.94 -2.23
CA GLY A 114 -3.51 -3.27 -1.49
C GLY A 114 -3.85 -1.81 -1.15
N GLY A 115 -4.58 -1.11 -2.02
CA GLY A 115 -5.10 0.22 -1.74
C GLY A 115 -6.15 0.21 -0.62
N TYR A 116 -7.08 -0.74 -0.64
CA TYR A 116 -8.06 -0.95 0.43
C TYR A 116 -7.39 -1.19 1.79
N VAL A 117 -6.41 -2.10 1.85
CA VAL A 117 -5.64 -2.35 3.09
C VAL A 117 -4.91 -1.08 3.56
N GLN A 118 -4.30 -0.33 2.64
CA GLN A 118 -3.56 0.89 3.00
C GLN A 118 -4.47 2.02 3.52
N VAL A 119 -5.72 2.12 3.07
CA VAL A 119 -6.70 3.04 3.68
C VAL A 119 -7.00 2.65 5.13
N ARG A 120 -7.14 1.36 5.42
CA ARG A 120 -7.34 0.85 6.79
C ARG A 120 -6.13 1.15 7.67
N VAL A 121 -4.92 0.87 7.18
CA VAL A 121 -3.65 1.21 7.87
C VAL A 121 -3.57 2.70 8.13
N ALA A 122 -3.86 3.54 7.12
CA ALA A 122 -3.84 4.99 7.25
C ALA A 122 -4.81 5.49 8.34
N ASN A 123 -6.03 4.95 8.39
CA ASN A 123 -7.01 5.30 9.44
C ASN A 123 -6.54 4.88 10.83
N ARG A 124 -5.91 3.70 10.97
CA ARG A 124 -5.35 3.25 12.26
C ARG A 124 -4.21 4.15 12.76
N LEU A 125 -3.45 4.76 11.84
CA LEU A 125 -2.32 5.63 12.15
C LEU A 125 -2.68 7.12 12.20
N ALA A 126 -3.84 7.52 11.68
CA ALA A 126 -4.22 8.93 11.52
C ALA A 126 -4.30 9.71 12.84
N GLU A 127 -4.66 9.04 13.94
CA GLU A 127 -4.77 9.63 15.28
C GLU A 127 -3.47 9.49 16.09
N GLY A 128 -2.43 8.87 15.52
CA GLY A 128 -1.13 8.68 16.16
C GLY A 128 -0.29 9.94 16.23
N ILE A 129 0.81 9.87 16.96
CA ILE A 129 1.76 10.98 17.13
C ILE A 129 2.42 11.36 15.80
N ALA A 130 2.65 10.39 14.90
CA ALA A 130 3.28 10.58 13.61
C ALA A 130 2.46 9.91 12.50
N PRO A 131 1.35 10.53 12.04
CA PRO A 131 0.56 9.97 10.96
C PRO A 131 1.36 9.91 9.65
N PRO A 132 1.00 9.01 8.72
CA PRO A 132 1.62 8.97 7.40
C PRO A 132 1.58 10.33 6.70
N ARG A 133 2.65 10.67 6.02
CA ARG A 133 2.79 11.94 5.29
C ARG A 133 2.10 11.93 3.94
N GLN A 134 1.83 10.74 3.40
CA GLN A 134 1.23 10.57 2.08
C GLN A 134 0.59 9.20 1.93
N LEU A 135 -0.51 9.17 1.17
CA LEU A 135 -1.21 7.95 0.76
C LEU A 135 -1.38 7.97 -0.77
N ILE A 136 -0.84 6.97 -1.49
CA ILE A 136 -1.05 6.84 -2.94
C ILE A 136 -1.83 5.56 -3.23
N LEU A 137 -3.00 5.71 -3.85
CA LEU A 137 -3.95 4.64 -4.14
C LEU A 137 -4.16 4.52 -5.65
N VAL A 138 -3.87 3.35 -6.20
CA VAL A 138 -4.05 3.08 -7.63
C VAL A 138 -5.12 2.01 -7.81
N GLY A 139 -6.19 2.31 -8.56
CA GLY A 139 -7.30 1.38 -8.82
C GLY A 139 -7.80 0.72 -7.54
N MET A 140 -7.97 1.50 -6.47
CA MET A 140 -8.28 0.99 -5.14
C MET A 140 -9.60 0.23 -5.13
N ALA A 141 -9.62 -0.95 -4.50
CA ALA A 141 -10.85 -1.72 -4.32
C ALA A 141 -11.79 -1.01 -3.35
N ALA A 142 -13.03 -0.75 -3.80
CA ALA A 142 -14.07 -0.10 -3.02
C ALA A 142 -15.47 -0.52 -3.54
N GLY A 143 -16.42 -0.70 -2.64
CA GLY A 143 -17.78 -1.12 -2.97
C GLY A 143 -17.82 -2.48 -3.66
N ASP A 144 -18.88 -2.72 -4.43
CA ASP A 144 -19.05 -3.95 -5.19
C ASP A 144 -18.12 -4.00 -6.40
N THR A 145 -17.44 -5.13 -6.57
CA THR A 145 -16.54 -5.34 -7.71
C THR A 145 -17.21 -6.21 -8.76
N THR A 146 -17.18 -5.76 -10.03
CA THR A 146 -17.78 -6.45 -11.14
C THR A 146 -17.12 -7.81 -11.39
N GLY A 147 -17.91 -8.84 -11.64
CA GLY A 147 -17.46 -10.16 -12.04
C GLY A 147 -16.82 -11.01 -10.94
N SER A 148 -16.56 -10.47 -9.75
CA SER A 148 -15.92 -11.21 -8.65
C SER A 148 -16.87 -11.55 -7.48
N GLY A 149 -18.04 -10.91 -7.42
CA GLY A 149 -19.01 -11.07 -6.32
C GLY A 149 -18.50 -10.55 -4.97
N ARG A 150 -17.45 -9.71 -4.96
CA ARG A 150 -16.88 -9.14 -3.73
C ARG A 150 -17.34 -7.71 -3.53
N SER A 151 -17.48 -7.37 -2.27
CA SER A 151 -17.73 -6.01 -1.81
C SER A 151 -16.67 -5.58 -0.80
N TYR A 152 -16.20 -4.34 -0.89
CA TYR A 152 -15.22 -3.77 0.02
C TYR A 152 -15.84 -2.57 0.75
N ASP A 153 -16.07 -2.74 2.04
CA ASP A 153 -16.45 -1.64 2.93
C ASP A 153 -15.19 -0.79 3.22
N THR A 154 -14.82 0.01 2.21
CA THR A 154 -13.60 0.83 2.28
C THR A 154 -13.88 2.08 3.10
N PRO A 155 -13.16 2.29 4.22
CA PRO A 155 -13.34 3.46 5.05
C PRO A 155 -13.08 4.77 4.27
N ALA A 156 -13.64 5.87 4.75
CA ALA A 156 -13.30 7.20 4.25
C ALA A 156 -11.80 7.48 4.40
N LEU A 157 -11.24 8.26 3.47
CA LEU A 157 -9.83 8.67 3.56
C LEU A 157 -9.62 9.58 4.77
N PRO A 158 -8.54 9.39 5.55
CA PRO A 158 -8.24 10.25 6.69
C PRO A 158 -7.95 11.68 6.22
N LYS A 159 -8.68 12.66 6.76
CA LYS A 159 -8.61 14.06 6.32
C LYS A 159 -7.26 14.75 6.58
N ASN A 160 -6.52 14.25 7.55
CA ASN A 160 -5.21 14.79 7.95
C ASN A 160 -4.03 14.16 7.21
N ILE A 161 -4.27 13.20 6.30
CA ILE A 161 -3.25 12.55 5.48
C ILE A 161 -3.49 12.92 4.01
N PRO A 162 -2.56 13.64 3.34
CA PRO A 162 -2.66 13.91 1.92
C PRO A 162 -2.75 12.61 1.11
N ALA A 163 -3.78 12.49 0.27
CA ALA A 163 -4.01 11.31 -0.56
C ALA A 163 -4.01 11.66 -2.05
N LEU A 164 -3.31 10.85 -2.86
CA LEU A 164 -3.39 10.84 -4.30
C LEU A 164 -4.12 9.55 -4.73
N VAL A 165 -5.27 9.72 -5.36
CA VAL A 165 -6.03 8.59 -5.92
C VAL A 165 -5.90 8.61 -7.44
N ILE A 166 -5.40 7.52 -8.00
CA ILE A 166 -5.28 7.29 -9.44
C ILE A 166 -6.25 6.16 -9.79
N HIS A 167 -7.25 6.45 -10.60
CA HIS A 167 -8.30 5.49 -10.95
C HIS A 167 -8.68 5.61 -12.42
N GLY A 168 -8.95 4.48 -13.08
CA GLY A 168 -9.43 4.45 -14.45
C GLY A 168 -10.86 4.99 -14.52
N VAL A 169 -11.14 5.88 -15.48
CA VAL A 169 -12.50 6.40 -15.68
C VAL A 169 -13.45 5.27 -16.11
N ASP A 170 -12.93 4.37 -16.95
CA ASP A 170 -13.64 3.22 -17.50
C ASP A 170 -13.17 1.90 -16.83
N ASP A 171 -12.85 1.93 -15.52
CA ASP A 171 -12.49 0.73 -14.77
C ASP A 171 -13.74 -0.18 -14.66
N ASP A 172 -13.69 -1.32 -15.33
CA ASP A 172 -14.77 -2.30 -15.40
C ASP A 172 -14.84 -3.24 -14.19
N THR A 173 -13.82 -3.21 -13.34
CA THR A 173 -13.74 -4.03 -12.13
C THR A 173 -14.23 -3.27 -10.90
N VAL A 174 -13.73 -2.04 -10.70
CA VAL A 174 -14.12 -1.16 -9.60
C VAL A 174 -14.64 0.14 -10.18
N ALA A 175 -15.97 0.33 -10.14
CA ALA A 175 -16.57 1.55 -10.66
C ALA A 175 -15.99 2.79 -9.96
N LEU A 176 -15.60 3.80 -10.73
CA LEU A 176 -15.09 5.06 -10.19
C LEU A 176 -16.05 5.68 -9.16
N ALA A 177 -17.36 5.41 -9.28
CA ALA A 177 -18.40 5.85 -8.34
C ALA A 177 -18.20 5.30 -6.91
N ASN A 178 -17.58 4.15 -6.76
CA ASN A 178 -17.39 3.50 -5.48
C ASN A 178 -16.17 4.04 -4.71
N VAL A 179 -15.28 4.80 -5.38
CA VAL A 179 -14.08 5.34 -4.72
C VAL A 179 -14.47 6.44 -3.73
N PRO A 180 -14.20 6.30 -2.42
CA PRO A 180 -14.57 7.29 -1.42
C PRO A 180 -13.79 8.60 -1.61
N ASP A 181 -14.40 9.71 -1.19
CA ASP A 181 -13.81 11.06 -1.13
C ASP A 181 -13.14 11.51 -2.44
N ARG A 182 -13.85 11.30 -3.56
CA ARG A 182 -13.37 11.82 -4.85
C ARG A 182 -13.07 13.31 -4.75
N PRO A 183 -11.82 13.74 -5.03
CA PRO A 183 -11.65 15.12 -5.43
C PRO A 183 -12.51 15.33 -6.69
N ARG A 184 -13.47 16.25 -6.66
CA ARG A 184 -14.15 16.66 -7.89
C ARG A 184 -13.07 17.08 -8.87
N PRO A 185 -13.11 16.60 -10.14
CA PRO A 185 -12.18 17.10 -11.12
C PRO A 185 -12.32 18.62 -11.12
N GLN A 186 -11.31 19.33 -10.67
CA GLN A 186 -11.20 20.74 -11.01
C GLN A 186 -11.14 20.74 -12.54
N ALA A 187 -12.11 21.40 -13.16
CA ALA A 187 -12.16 21.54 -14.61
C ALA A 187 -10.78 21.99 -15.07
N GLN A 188 -10.05 21.12 -15.74
CA GLN A 188 -8.80 21.52 -16.37
C GLN A 188 -9.18 22.56 -17.42
N PRO A 189 -8.53 23.72 -17.45
CA PRO A 189 -8.70 24.62 -18.57
C PRO A 189 -8.26 23.87 -19.82
N THR A 190 -9.20 23.70 -20.75
CA THR A 190 -8.93 23.19 -22.10
C THR A 190 -7.94 24.14 -22.75
N ILE A 191 -6.72 23.68 -23.01
CA ILE A 191 -5.74 24.39 -23.85
C ILE A 191 -6.02 24.00 -25.31
#